data_58a8ae756bbd525559b467571135ef23
#
_entry.id   58a8ae756bbd525559b467571135ef23
#
_cell.length_a   1.000
_cell.length_b   1.000
_cell.length_c   1.000
_cell.angle_alpha   90.00
_cell.angle_beta   90.00
_cell.angle_gamma   90.00
#
_symmetry.space_group_name_H-M   'P 1'
#
loop_
_entity.id
_entity.type
_entity.pdbx_description
1 polymer ?
#
loop_
_entity_poly.entity_id
_entity_poly.type
_entity_poly.pdbx_seq_one_letter_code
_entity_poly.pdbx_strand_id
1 'polypeptide(L)'
;MKSLKEYVYEDQINEVSGNPIDDYWLNNNKPVMTKDGRKVKILDINITKVPNVISGEVVMQNGKKFNYEWEDNGTCITATDNIGNPKKPDENDNLVKAC
;
A
#
# COMPACT_ATOMS: atom_id res chain seq x y z
N MET A 1 -1.79 -26.81 1.87
CA MET A 1 -2.29 -26.57 2.44
C MET A 1 -2.37 -26.26 2.45
N LYS A 2 -2.13 -26.15 2.30
CA LYS A 2 -2.47 -25.78 2.74
C LYS A 2 -2.22 -25.74 3.09
N SER A 3 -1.79 -25.82 2.81
CA SER A 3 -1.89 -25.58 3.45
C SER A 3 -1.82 -25.34 3.97
N LEU A 4 -1.59 -25.40 4.19
CA LEU A 4 -1.82 -24.87 4.89
C LEU A 4 -1.42 -24.29 4.88
N LYS A 5 -1.03 -24.13 4.54
CA LYS A 5 -0.98 -23.43 4.55
C LYS A 5 -1.39 -22.96 3.91
N GLU A 6 -1.67 -22.92 3.52
CA GLU A 6 -2.22 -22.38 3.24
C GLU A 6 -3.13 -22.18 3.29
N TYR A 7 -4.05 -22.07 3.79
CA TYR A 7 -4.86 -21.78 4.27
C TYR A 7 -5.48 -21.07 5.22
N VAL A 8 -6.48 -20.74 5.69
CA VAL A 8 -6.42 -19.94 6.87
C VAL A 8 -5.78 -18.61 6.65
N TYR A 9 -5.56 -18.39 5.56
CA TYR A 9 -4.67 -17.38 5.14
C TYR A 9 -5.28 -15.98 5.12
N GLU A 10 -6.57 -15.86 4.89
CA GLU A 10 -7.26 -14.59 4.87
C GLU A 10 -7.21 -13.90 6.22
N ASP A 11 -7.31 -14.66 7.28
CA ASP A 11 -7.22 -14.08 8.61
C ASP A 11 -5.84 -13.50 8.86
N GLN A 12 -4.84 -14.16 8.31
CA GLN A 12 -3.47 -13.70 8.47
C GLN A 12 -3.22 -12.40 7.73
N ILE A 13 -3.90 -12.20 6.62
CA ILE A 13 -3.76 -10.94 5.90
C ILE A 13 -4.15 -9.78 6.78
N ASN A 14 -5.25 -9.92 7.50
CA ASN A 14 -5.69 -8.85 8.39
C ASN A 14 -4.71 -8.60 9.51
N GLU A 15 -4.07 -9.64 9.97
CA GLU A 15 -3.15 -9.52 11.09
C GLU A 15 -1.86 -8.83 10.73
N VAL A 16 -1.43 -8.97 9.47
CA VAL A 16 -0.16 -8.37 9.09
C VAL A 16 -0.31 -6.99 8.46
N SER A 17 -1.54 -6.54 8.28
CA SER A 17 -1.74 -5.19 7.78
C SER A 17 -1.16 -4.21 8.81
N GLY A 18 -0.44 -3.24 8.34
CA GLY A 18 0.21 -2.28 9.19
C GLY A 18 1.69 -2.53 9.40
N ASN A 19 2.23 -3.68 8.98
CA ASN A 19 3.67 -3.89 9.00
C ASN A 19 4.35 -2.95 8.02
N PRO A 20 5.44 -2.28 8.43
CA PRO A 20 6.10 -1.33 7.54
C PRO A 20 6.59 -1.99 6.26
N ILE A 21 6.51 -1.24 5.17
CA ILE A 21 7.05 -1.67 3.90
C ILE A 21 8.57 -1.59 3.93
N ASP A 22 9.24 -2.44 3.15
CA ASP A 22 10.70 -2.40 3.04
C ASP A 22 11.13 -2.76 1.62
N ASP A 23 12.42 -2.62 1.36
CA ASP A 23 12.97 -2.83 0.01
C ASP A 23 12.76 -4.26 -0.47
N TYR A 24 12.91 -5.23 0.43
CA TYR A 24 12.71 -6.62 0.05
C TYR A 24 11.29 -6.84 -0.47
N TRP A 25 10.31 -6.29 0.25
CA TRP A 25 8.90 -6.43 -0.12
C TRP A 25 8.64 -5.82 -1.49
N LEU A 26 9.15 -4.62 -1.72
CA LEU A 26 8.94 -3.91 -2.97
C LEU A 26 9.64 -4.59 -4.14
N ASN A 27 10.88 -5.02 -3.93
CA ASN A 27 11.68 -5.61 -5.01
C ASN A 27 11.18 -6.99 -5.42
N ASN A 28 10.37 -7.62 -4.59
CA ASN A 28 9.82 -8.94 -4.89
C ASN A 28 8.35 -8.89 -5.29
N ASN A 29 7.84 -7.71 -5.60
CA ASN A 29 6.46 -7.50 -6.06
C ASN A 29 5.43 -8.11 -5.12
N LYS A 30 5.69 -8.05 -3.83
CA LYS A 30 4.77 -8.61 -2.85
C LYS A 30 3.61 -7.66 -2.61
N PRO A 31 2.46 -8.17 -2.16
CA PRO A 31 1.26 -7.36 -2.03
C PRO A 31 1.40 -6.25 -0.99
N VAL A 32 0.78 -5.13 -1.30
CA VAL A 32 0.78 -3.95 -0.42
C VAL A 32 -0.64 -3.42 -0.30
N MET A 33 -0.86 -2.62 0.73
CA MET A 33 -2.16 -1.98 0.97
C MET A 33 -1.92 -0.71 1.76
N THR A 34 -2.94 0.14 1.85
CA THR A 34 -2.89 1.24 2.80
C THR A 34 -3.09 0.68 4.21
N LYS A 35 -2.67 1.43 5.21
CA LYS A 35 -2.78 0.97 6.60
C LYS A 35 -4.22 0.67 7.00
N ASP A 36 -5.18 1.37 6.42
CA ASP A 36 -6.60 1.12 6.68
C ASP A 36 -7.21 0.04 5.80
N GLY A 37 -6.39 -0.68 5.01
CA GLY A 37 -6.83 -1.88 4.29
C GLY A 37 -7.28 -1.70 2.86
N ARG A 38 -7.10 -0.52 2.28
CA ARG A 38 -7.43 -0.33 0.86
C ARG A 38 -6.36 -0.97 -0.02
N LYS A 39 -6.77 -1.60 -1.11
CA LYS A 39 -5.85 -2.27 -2.02
C LYS A 39 -5.02 -1.26 -2.79
N VAL A 40 -3.76 -1.59 -3.03
CA VAL A 40 -2.83 -0.74 -3.75
C VAL A 40 -2.15 -1.55 -4.84
N LYS A 41 -2.04 -0.95 -6.02
CA LYS A 41 -1.22 -1.49 -7.11
C LYS A 41 -0.06 -0.54 -7.34
N ILE A 42 1.16 -1.03 -7.16
CA ILE A 42 2.36 -0.22 -7.38
C ILE A 42 2.55 -0.03 -8.87
N LEU A 43 2.72 1.20 -9.29
CA LEU A 43 2.90 1.55 -10.71
C LEU A 43 4.35 1.89 -11.03
N ASP A 44 5.05 2.52 -10.08
CA ASP A 44 6.43 2.96 -10.33
C ASP A 44 7.13 3.21 -9.00
N ILE A 45 8.46 3.03 -9.02
CA ILE A 45 9.32 3.38 -7.89
C ILE A 45 10.41 4.28 -8.45
N ASN A 46 10.37 5.55 -8.07
CA ASN A 46 11.32 6.54 -8.59
C ASN A 46 12.55 6.58 -7.71
N ILE A 47 13.62 5.96 -8.18
CA ILE A 47 14.88 5.85 -7.42
C ILE A 47 15.78 7.06 -7.62
N THR A 48 15.39 8.01 -8.47
CA THR A 48 16.19 9.22 -8.68
C THR A 48 15.93 10.28 -7.63
N LYS A 49 14.91 10.10 -6.81
CA LYS A 49 14.60 11.00 -5.71
C LYS A 49 15.14 10.47 -4.39
N VAL A 50 15.38 11.35 -3.45
CA VAL A 50 15.88 10.99 -2.12
C VAL A 50 14.95 11.65 -1.09
N PRO A 51 14.17 10.85 -0.35
CA PRO A 51 14.04 9.39 -0.46
C PRO A 51 13.33 8.96 -1.74
N ASN A 52 13.44 7.69 -2.09
CA ASN A 52 12.74 7.17 -3.27
C ASN A 52 11.24 7.38 -3.12
N VAL A 53 10.58 7.63 -4.26
CA VAL A 53 9.14 7.86 -4.27
C VAL A 53 8.44 6.69 -4.95
N ILE A 54 7.47 6.11 -4.26
CA ILE A 54 6.64 5.02 -4.76
C ILE A 54 5.34 5.63 -5.25
N SER A 55 4.96 5.31 -6.49
CA SER A 55 3.67 5.72 -7.05
C SER A 55 2.79 4.50 -7.22
N GLY A 56 1.53 4.64 -6.87
CA GLY A 56 0.59 3.53 -6.99
C GLY A 56 -0.83 3.99 -7.08
N GLU A 57 -1.71 3.02 -7.33
CA GLU A 57 -3.13 3.24 -7.48
C GLU A 57 -3.85 2.62 -6.30
N VAL A 58 -4.64 3.43 -5.60
CA VAL A 58 -5.40 2.98 -4.44
C VAL A 58 -6.87 2.79 -4.84
N VAL A 59 -7.43 1.65 -4.48
CA VAL A 59 -8.84 1.34 -4.73
C VAL A 59 -9.65 1.81 -3.54
N MET A 60 -10.52 2.77 -3.79
CA MET A 60 -11.37 3.34 -2.74
C MET A 60 -12.57 2.43 -2.45
N GLN A 61 -13.25 2.67 -1.34
CA GLN A 61 -14.40 1.86 -0.95
C GLN A 61 -15.52 1.88 -1.98
N ASN A 62 -15.65 2.98 -2.71
CA ASN A 62 -16.66 3.09 -3.76
C ASN A 62 -16.21 2.47 -5.09
N GLY A 63 -15.05 1.82 -5.12
CA GLY A 63 -14.51 1.17 -6.31
C GLY A 63 -13.70 2.07 -7.22
N LYS A 64 -13.66 3.35 -6.96
CA LYS A 64 -12.85 4.27 -7.75
C LYS A 64 -11.38 4.12 -7.39
N LYS A 65 -10.51 4.46 -8.35
CA LYS A 65 -9.07 4.31 -8.17
C LYS A 65 -8.41 5.66 -8.36
N PHE A 66 -7.49 6.00 -7.47
CA PHE A 66 -6.77 7.26 -7.53
C PHE A 66 -5.30 7.04 -7.29
N ASN A 67 -4.46 7.87 -7.88
CA ASN A 67 -3.02 7.77 -7.74
C ASN A 67 -2.57 8.38 -6.42
N TYR A 68 -1.75 7.63 -5.70
CA TYR A 68 -1.13 8.07 -4.45
C TYR A 68 0.38 7.99 -4.61
N GLU A 69 1.09 8.70 -3.74
CA GLU A 69 2.55 8.63 -3.67
C GLU A 69 2.98 8.40 -2.24
N TRP A 70 4.05 7.65 -2.07
CA TRP A 70 4.63 7.35 -0.75
C TRP A 70 6.14 7.44 -0.82
N GLU A 71 6.75 7.73 0.34
CA GLU A 71 8.18 7.56 0.50
C GLU A 71 8.50 6.07 0.57
N ASP A 72 9.80 5.75 0.46
CA ASP A 72 10.23 4.35 0.43
C ASP A 72 9.99 3.62 1.76
N ASN A 73 9.74 4.33 2.84
CA ASN A 73 9.36 3.75 4.12
C ASN A 73 7.84 3.59 4.27
N GLY A 74 7.08 3.94 3.24
CA GLY A 74 5.63 3.81 3.25
C GLY A 74 4.87 5.05 3.69
N THR A 75 5.54 6.11 4.11
CA THR A 75 4.86 7.33 4.53
C THR A 75 4.20 8.00 3.34
N CYS A 76 2.90 8.26 3.42
CA CYS A 76 2.15 8.84 2.30
C CYS A 76 2.54 10.29 2.08
N ILE A 77 2.78 10.63 0.81
CA ILE A 77 3.12 12.00 0.40
C ILE A 77 1.90 12.68 -0.20
N THR A 78 1.19 11.97 -1.08
CA THR A 78 0.06 12.52 -1.81
C THR A 78 -1.12 11.58 -1.67
N ALA A 79 -2.27 12.12 -1.28
CA ALA A 79 -3.49 11.35 -1.07
C ALA A 79 -4.70 12.12 -1.58
N THR A 80 -5.80 11.39 -1.77
CA THR A 80 -7.08 11.98 -2.17
C THR A 80 -8.20 11.45 -1.29
N ASP A 81 -9.34 12.13 -1.32
CA ASP A 81 -10.57 11.58 -0.75
C ASP A 81 -11.23 10.61 -1.73
N ASN A 82 -12.43 10.12 -1.39
CA ASN A 82 -13.11 9.09 -2.17
C ASN A 82 -13.60 9.57 -3.54
N ILE A 83 -13.56 10.85 -3.79
CA ILE A 83 -13.99 11.42 -5.08
C ILE A 83 -12.83 12.05 -5.84
N GLY A 84 -11.60 11.90 -5.34
CA GLY A 84 -10.41 12.34 -6.06
C GLY A 84 -9.91 13.72 -5.70
N ASN A 85 -10.49 14.40 -4.74
CA ASN A 85 -10.01 15.72 -4.31
C ASN A 85 -8.75 15.53 -3.46
N PRO A 86 -7.74 16.37 -3.66
CA PRO A 86 -6.53 16.29 -2.83
C PRO A 86 -6.86 16.47 -1.37
N LYS A 87 -6.18 15.71 -0.52
CA LYS A 87 -6.31 15.87 0.93
C LYS A 87 -4.93 15.71 1.56
N LYS A 88 -4.81 16.16 2.80
CA LYS A 88 -3.59 15.97 3.57
C LYS A 88 -3.49 14.50 3.95
N PRO A 89 -2.37 13.82 3.62
CA PRO A 89 -2.20 12.42 4.01
C PRO A 89 -2.18 12.26 5.53
N ASP A 90 -2.70 11.12 6.00
CA ASP A 90 -2.59 10.74 7.41
C ASP A 90 -2.04 9.31 7.48
N GLU A 91 -1.89 8.77 8.69
CA GLU A 91 -1.26 7.46 8.82
C GLU A 91 -2.07 6.34 8.20
N ASN A 92 -3.39 6.51 8.03
CA ASN A 92 -4.22 5.50 7.38
C ASN A 92 -3.93 5.39 5.89
N ASP A 93 -3.31 6.40 5.31
CA ASP A 93 -2.91 6.41 3.91
C ASP A 93 -1.53 5.79 3.69
N ASN A 94 -0.79 5.50 4.74
CA ASN A 94 0.55 4.94 4.62
C ASN A 94 0.52 3.57 3.96
N LEU A 95 1.59 3.26 3.23
CA LEU A 95 1.73 2.00 2.52
C LEU A 95 2.33 0.96 3.46
N VAL A 96 1.69 -0.19 3.55
CA VAL A 96 2.14 -1.26 4.44
C VAL A 96 2.07 -2.58 3.71
N LYS A 97 2.70 -3.60 4.28
CA LYS A 97 2.68 -4.95 3.74
C LYS A 97 1.29 -5.55 3.88
N ALA A 98 0.86 -6.27 2.84
CA ALA A 98 -0.32 -7.12 2.87
C ALA A 98 0.13 -8.55 2.67
N CYS A 99 -0.56 -9.50 3.27
CA CYS A 99 -0.21 -10.92 3.11
C CYS A 99 -1.19 -11.65 2.26
#